data_3ef9efee50f0290d46fa576aa3722748
#
_entry.id   3ef9efee50f0290d46fa576aa3722748
#
_cell.length_a   1.000
_cell.length_b   1.000
_cell.length_c   1.000
_cell.angle_alpha   90.00
_cell.angle_beta   90.00
_cell.angle_gamma   90.00
#
_symmetry.space_group_name_H-M   'P 1'
#
loop_
_entity.id
_entity.type
_entity.pdbx_description
1 polymer ?
#
loop_
_entity_poly.entity_id
_entity_poly.type
_entity_poly.pdbx_seq_one_letter_code
_entity_poly.pdbx_strand_id
1 'polypeptide(L)'
;MTAKALRQPAPLRILSNTFLAFWCLIAAFPIFWITVMSFKSPVDAFDSNPLNVIFGPATRADGSGWSVVDIVLGLAVVYFTARLSARHLPRLVERYSPKGWTVLGWIVAALLVGVGFVVVFFGALPVVTGVLNPLLGPLGRDVIGATTEHYQTVWVDRGFSNNFKNSLIVTAGVVTVSLTVGTLAGYGLARSGSTLAFWILIIALIFRSLPHSVLVAGYLPVFINSAEWLSPILGENAPTLYGKPAAVIAVLVAINQPFTIWMLRSFFSNIPADLDEAARVDGCSHFKAFRLVIMPVMWPGVITTGLFSFLLAYNDFLVTSLLLDASNQTMVPAIAGMFNRETTTTDQVVAVAAAVSITAPLFLLVMVFQRQIVSGLTAGAVKG
;
A
#
# COMPACT_ATOMS: atom_id res chain seq x y z
N MET A 1 37.16 7.28 20.27
CA MET A 1 37.19 8.30 19.20
C MET A 1 35.81 8.89 19.07
N THR A 2 35.63 10.16 19.41
CA THR A 2 34.35 10.81 19.62
C THR A 2 33.60 11.04 18.29
N ALA A 3 32.31 10.84 18.28
CA ALA A 3 31.35 11.01 17.14
C ALA A 3 31.40 12.40 16.43
N LYS A 4 32.27 13.29 16.85
CA LYS A 4 32.52 14.62 16.26
C LYS A 4 33.34 14.57 14.94
N ALA A 5 34.14 13.52 14.72
CA ALA A 5 35.01 13.40 13.55
C ALA A 5 34.27 13.04 12.24
N LEU A 6 33.00 12.56 12.34
CA LEU A 6 32.18 12.16 11.19
C LEU A 6 31.12 13.21 10.79
N ARG A 7 31.12 14.41 11.39
CA ARG A 7 30.18 15.46 10.97
C ARG A 7 30.66 16.12 9.70
N GLN A 8 29.93 15.96 8.63
CA GLN A 8 30.15 16.68 7.37
C GLN A 8 30.28 18.19 7.62
N PRO A 9 31.17 18.90 6.90
CA PRO A 9 31.27 20.36 6.94
C PRO A 9 29.91 21.02 6.68
N ALA A 10 29.62 22.14 7.36
CA ALA A 10 28.35 22.83 7.26
C ALA A 10 27.90 23.11 5.80
N PRO A 11 28.79 23.62 4.90
CA PRO A 11 28.38 23.88 3.52
C PRO A 11 27.98 22.60 2.76
N LEU A 12 28.69 21.49 2.97
CA LEU A 12 28.38 20.21 2.33
C LEU A 12 27.02 19.65 2.82
N ARG A 13 26.71 19.82 4.11
CA ARG A 13 25.43 19.44 4.68
C ARG A 13 24.28 20.28 4.15
N ILE A 14 24.49 21.60 4.00
CA ILE A 14 23.47 22.49 3.42
C ILE A 14 23.22 22.08 1.98
N LEU A 15 24.27 21.91 1.17
CA LEU A 15 24.17 21.49 -0.22
C LEU A 15 23.41 20.15 -0.36
N SER A 16 23.78 19.15 0.44
CA SER A 16 23.13 17.84 0.45
C SER A 16 21.64 17.94 0.83
N ASN A 17 21.32 18.72 1.88
CA ASN A 17 19.94 18.90 2.31
C ASN A 17 19.10 19.65 1.28
N THR A 18 19.67 20.68 0.64
CA THR A 18 18.99 21.42 -0.45
C THR A 18 18.73 20.51 -1.64
N PHE A 19 19.71 19.71 -2.03
CA PHE A 19 19.59 18.73 -3.11
C PHE A 19 18.49 17.69 -2.79
N LEU A 20 18.50 17.14 -1.59
CA LEU A 20 17.46 16.19 -1.15
C LEU A 20 16.08 16.84 -1.11
N ALA A 21 15.96 18.05 -0.57
CA ALA A 21 14.69 18.78 -0.52
C ALA A 21 14.14 19.04 -1.93
N PHE A 22 14.98 19.43 -2.87
CA PHE A 22 14.60 19.64 -4.27
C PHE A 22 14.03 18.38 -4.90
N TRP A 23 14.71 17.23 -4.76
CA TRP A 23 14.22 15.97 -5.30
C TRP A 23 12.98 15.46 -4.59
N CYS A 24 12.86 15.67 -3.27
CA CYS A 24 11.64 15.35 -2.54
C CYS A 24 10.44 16.16 -3.04
N LEU A 25 10.63 17.46 -3.35
CA LEU A 25 9.56 18.29 -3.91
C LEU A 25 9.14 17.80 -5.30
N ILE A 26 10.10 17.46 -6.18
CA ILE A 26 9.79 16.89 -7.49
C ILE A 26 9.02 15.57 -7.35
N ALA A 27 9.47 14.68 -6.46
CA ALA A 27 8.81 13.40 -6.25
C ALA A 27 7.39 13.54 -5.63
N ALA A 28 7.19 14.53 -4.76
CA ALA A 28 5.90 14.79 -4.13
C ALA A 28 4.92 15.54 -5.06
N PHE A 29 5.42 16.26 -6.07
CA PHE A 29 4.60 17.11 -6.93
C PHE A 29 3.44 16.37 -7.62
N PRO A 30 3.62 15.19 -8.25
CA PRO A 30 2.51 14.48 -8.89
C PRO A 30 1.40 14.14 -7.89
N ILE A 31 1.76 13.68 -6.69
CA ILE A 31 0.79 13.33 -5.64
C ILE A 31 0.05 14.58 -5.16
N PHE A 32 0.79 15.66 -4.92
CA PHE A 32 0.20 16.95 -4.58
C PHE A 32 -0.78 17.41 -5.65
N TRP A 33 -0.37 17.34 -6.94
CA TRP A 33 -1.16 17.80 -8.07
C TRP A 33 -2.50 17.04 -8.20
N ILE A 34 -2.45 15.70 -8.23
CA ILE A 34 -3.68 14.89 -8.31
C ILE A 34 -4.57 15.11 -7.07
N THR A 35 -3.97 15.33 -5.90
CA THR A 35 -4.73 15.64 -4.68
C THR A 35 -5.45 16.98 -4.81
N VAL A 36 -4.80 18.02 -5.33
CA VAL A 36 -5.45 19.32 -5.58
C VAL A 36 -6.58 19.15 -6.59
N MET A 37 -6.33 18.49 -7.72
CA MET A 37 -7.34 18.24 -8.76
C MET A 37 -8.58 17.51 -8.22
N SER A 38 -8.42 16.56 -7.30
CA SER A 38 -9.52 15.78 -6.73
C SER A 38 -10.55 16.59 -5.94
N PHE A 39 -10.21 17.82 -5.55
CA PHE A 39 -11.09 18.76 -4.87
C PHE A 39 -11.63 19.87 -5.77
N LYS A 40 -11.46 19.77 -7.09
CA LYS A 40 -11.86 20.82 -8.04
C LYS A 40 -13.02 20.37 -8.89
N SER A 41 -13.85 21.34 -9.33
CA SER A 41 -14.80 21.07 -10.41
C SER A 41 -14.07 20.66 -11.70
N PRO A 42 -14.71 19.95 -12.63
CA PRO A 42 -14.07 19.52 -13.88
C PRO A 42 -13.44 20.65 -14.68
N VAL A 43 -14.04 21.84 -14.65
CA VAL A 43 -13.55 23.03 -15.35
C VAL A 43 -12.19 23.48 -14.81
N ASP A 44 -12.06 23.57 -13.48
CA ASP A 44 -10.81 23.97 -12.85
C ASP A 44 -9.77 22.85 -12.87
N ALA A 45 -10.20 21.58 -12.67
CA ALA A 45 -9.29 20.44 -12.57
C ALA A 45 -8.46 20.22 -13.84
N PHE A 46 -9.04 20.51 -15.02
CA PHE A 46 -8.40 20.36 -16.33
C PHE A 46 -8.11 21.67 -17.03
N ASP A 47 -8.10 22.79 -16.30
CA ASP A 47 -7.72 24.08 -16.87
C ASP A 47 -6.24 24.09 -17.30
N SER A 48 -5.97 24.73 -18.42
CA SER A 48 -4.61 24.92 -18.95
C SER A 48 -3.73 25.81 -18.07
N ASN A 49 -4.34 26.67 -17.24
CA ASN A 49 -3.65 27.54 -16.31
C ASN A 49 -3.50 26.85 -14.95
N PRO A 50 -2.27 26.49 -14.52
CA PRO A 50 -2.03 25.83 -13.23
C PRO A 50 -2.56 26.60 -12.02
N LEU A 51 -2.63 27.91 -12.09
CA LEU A 51 -3.18 28.74 -11.00
C LEU A 51 -4.68 28.54 -10.84
N ASN A 52 -5.43 28.35 -11.94
CA ASN A 52 -6.85 28.03 -11.87
C ASN A 52 -7.07 26.64 -11.24
N VAL A 53 -6.22 25.67 -11.54
CA VAL A 53 -6.25 24.35 -10.86
C VAL A 53 -6.02 24.50 -9.36
N ILE A 54 -5.09 25.35 -8.93
CA ILE A 54 -4.78 25.53 -7.51
C ILE A 54 -5.88 26.32 -6.79
N PHE A 55 -6.29 27.47 -7.35
CA PHE A 55 -7.22 28.39 -6.68
C PHE A 55 -8.70 28.04 -6.90
N GLY A 56 -9.05 27.34 -7.98
CA GLY A 56 -10.39 26.85 -8.24
C GLY A 56 -11.44 27.96 -8.40
N PRO A 57 -11.27 28.92 -9.33
CA PRO A 57 -12.22 30.02 -9.47
C PRO A 57 -13.62 29.58 -9.89
N ALA A 58 -13.75 28.57 -10.78
CA ALA A 58 -15.04 28.02 -11.19
C ALA A 58 -15.67 27.23 -10.05
N THR A 59 -14.90 26.37 -9.36
CA THR A 59 -15.36 25.63 -8.19
C THR A 59 -15.90 26.55 -7.09
N ARG A 60 -15.25 27.70 -6.88
CA ARG A 60 -15.71 28.72 -5.93
C ARG A 60 -16.98 29.44 -6.41
N ALA A 61 -17.09 29.68 -7.71
CA ALA A 61 -18.30 30.31 -8.30
C ALA A 61 -19.53 29.38 -8.15
N ASP A 62 -19.33 28.07 -8.14
CA ASP A 62 -20.37 27.07 -7.88
C ASP A 62 -20.77 26.97 -6.38
N GLY A 63 -20.21 27.84 -5.53
CA GLY A 63 -20.54 27.91 -4.10
C GLY A 63 -19.79 26.91 -3.23
N SER A 64 -18.75 26.25 -3.76
CA SER A 64 -17.92 25.28 -3.04
C SER A 64 -16.53 25.85 -2.84
N GLY A 65 -16.16 26.15 -1.59
CA GLY A 65 -14.86 26.71 -1.29
C GLY A 65 -14.35 26.40 0.11
N TRP A 66 -13.06 26.60 0.30
CA TRP A 66 -12.40 26.54 1.60
C TRP A 66 -11.90 27.91 1.99
N SER A 67 -12.26 28.30 3.19
CA SER A 67 -11.76 29.52 3.83
C SER A 67 -10.33 29.29 4.37
N VAL A 68 -9.69 30.37 4.81
CA VAL A 68 -8.40 30.26 5.54
C VAL A 68 -8.55 29.38 6.78
N VAL A 69 -9.70 29.44 7.44
CA VAL A 69 -10.00 28.63 8.65
C VAL A 69 -10.06 27.15 8.30
N ASP A 70 -10.74 26.77 7.21
CA ASP A 70 -10.82 25.37 6.73
C ASP A 70 -9.44 24.82 6.43
N ILE A 71 -8.61 25.59 5.74
CA ILE A 71 -7.24 25.20 5.38
C ILE A 71 -6.38 24.99 6.62
N VAL A 72 -6.39 25.94 7.56
CA VAL A 72 -5.57 25.87 8.77
C VAL A 72 -6.00 24.70 9.66
N LEU A 73 -7.30 24.52 9.86
CA LEU A 73 -7.82 23.40 10.66
C LEU A 73 -7.59 22.05 9.94
N GLY A 74 -7.78 21.99 8.62
CA GLY A 74 -7.47 20.79 7.83
C GLY A 74 -6.01 20.39 7.93
N LEU A 75 -5.09 21.34 7.77
CA LEU A 75 -3.65 21.10 7.96
C LEU A 75 -3.32 20.68 9.39
N ALA A 76 -4.00 21.26 10.40
CA ALA A 76 -3.84 20.85 11.79
C ALA A 76 -4.29 19.39 11.99
N VAL A 77 -5.43 18.98 11.43
CA VAL A 77 -5.90 17.58 11.48
C VAL A 77 -4.88 16.63 10.85
N VAL A 78 -4.37 16.94 9.66
CA VAL A 78 -3.33 16.15 8.99
C VAL A 78 -2.07 16.06 9.84
N TYR A 79 -1.58 17.20 10.36
CA TYR A 79 -0.38 17.26 11.21
C TYR A 79 -0.54 16.44 12.48
N PHE A 80 -1.64 16.60 13.21
CA PHE A 80 -1.89 15.87 14.46
C PHE A 80 -2.05 14.37 14.21
N THR A 81 -2.74 13.97 13.13
CA THR A 81 -2.87 12.56 12.76
C THR A 81 -1.51 11.94 12.41
N ALA A 82 -0.70 12.62 11.61
CA ALA A 82 0.65 12.18 11.27
C ALA A 82 1.54 12.08 12.52
N ARG A 83 1.47 13.08 13.43
CA ARG A 83 2.22 13.08 14.67
C ARG A 83 1.77 11.99 15.65
N LEU A 84 0.45 11.75 15.75
CA LEU A 84 -0.12 10.67 16.55
C LEU A 84 0.38 9.31 16.04
N SER A 85 0.29 9.08 14.74
CA SER A 85 0.75 7.86 14.10
C SER A 85 2.24 7.61 14.31
N ALA A 86 3.07 8.63 14.10
CA ALA A 86 4.52 8.49 14.21
C ALA A 86 5.02 8.34 15.65
N ARG A 87 4.38 8.99 16.63
CA ARG A 87 4.92 9.11 17.99
C ARG A 87 4.25 8.21 19.02
N HIS A 88 2.94 8.04 18.94
CA HIS A 88 2.16 7.33 19.96
C HIS A 88 1.75 5.93 19.54
N LEU A 89 1.46 5.72 18.26
CA LEU A 89 1.04 4.42 17.73
C LEU A 89 2.04 3.30 18.02
N PRO A 90 3.37 3.48 17.80
CA PRO A 90 4.36 2.45 18.13
C PRO A 90 4.29 2.02 19.59
N ARG A 91 4.21 2.99 20.50
CA ARG A 91 4.17 2.72 21.94
C ARG A 91 2.91 2.00 22.38
N LEU A 92 1.76 2.32 21.77
CA LEU A 92 0.48 1.69 22.05
C LEU A 92 0.46 0.25 21.56
N VAL A 93 0.91 0.01 20.33
CA VAL A 93 0.96 -1.33 19.76
C VAL A 93 1.91 -2.23 20.53
N GLU A 94 3.11 -1.76 20.87
CA GLU A 94 4.08 -2.51 21.67
C GLU A 94 3.56 -2.82 23.07
N ARG A 95 2.77 -1.91 23.68
CA ARG A 95 2.25 -2.05 25.05
C ARG A 95 1.04 -2.99 25.13
N TYR A 96 0.14 -2.95 24.15
CA TYR A 96 -1.17 -3.63 24.22
C TYR A 96 -1.26 -4.84 23.29
N SER A 97 -0.31 -5.04 22.36
CA SER A 97 -0.36 -6.18 21.48
C SER A 97 0.19 -7.44 22.18
N PRO A 98 -0.56 -8.55 22.21
CA PRO A 98 -0.07 -9.81 22.76
C PRO A 98 1.21 -10.26 22.02
N LYS A 99 2.12 -10.91 22.73
CA LYS A 99 3.33 -11.50 22.12
C LYS A 99 2.93 -12.45 20.98
N GLY A 100 3.41 -12.16 19.76
CA GLY A 100 3.08 -12.91 18.54
C GLY A 100 1.98 -12.29 17.66
N TRP A 101 1.22 -11.30 18.14
CA TRP A 101 0.14 -10.63 17.38
C TRP A 101 0.46 -9.17 17.04
N THR A 102 1.70 -8.77 17.18
CA THR A 102 2.16 -7.37 16.97
C THR A 102 1.83 -6.84 15.57
N VAL A 103 1.93 -7.66 14.53
CA VAL A 103 1.60 -7.27 13.15
C VAL A 103 0.11 -6.96 13.00
N LEU A 104 -0.75 -7.83 13.53
CA LEU A 104 -2.20 -7.57 13.54
C LEU A 104 -2.53 -6.32 14.34
N GLY A 105 -1.87 -6.11 15.47
CA GLY A 105 -2.00 -4.89 16.27
C GLY A 105 -1.65 -3.63 15.46
N TRP A 106 -0.61 -3.68 14.65
CA TRP A 106 -0.23 -2.57 13.75
C TRP A 106 -1.27 -2.32 12.67
N ILE A 107 -1.80 -3.38 12.05
CA ILE A 107 -2.85 -3.26 11.02
C ILE A 107 -4.12 -2.65 11.61
N VAL A 108 -4.58 -3.16 12.76
CA VAL A 108 -5.77 -2.64 13.45
C VAL A 108 -5.58 -1.18 13.86
N ALA A 109 -4.41 -0.85 14.41
CA ALA A 109 -4.11 0.53 14.80
C ALA A 109 -4.05 1.48 13.60
N ALA A 110 -3.48 1.05 12.47
CA ALA A 110 -3.47 1.83 11.23
C ALA A 110 -4.89 2.06 10.68
N LEU A 111 -5.74 1.02 10.68
CA LEU A 111 -7.14 1.13 10.27
C LEU A 111 -7.92 2.10 11.17
N LEU A 112 -7.76 2.01 12.50
CA LEU A 112 -8.43 2.91 13.43
C LEU A 112 -8.01 4.38 13.23
N VAL A 113 -6.72 4.63 12.99
CA VAL A 113 -6.23 5.99 12.67
C VAL A 113 -6.79 6.47 11.34
N GLY A 114 -6.84 5.61 10.31
CA GLY A 114 -7.40 5.96 9.00
C GLY A 114 -8.89 6.29 9.09
N VAL A 115 -9.67 5.45 9.75
CA VAL A 115 -11.11 5.69 9.98
C VAL A 115 -11.31 6.97 10.81
N GLY A 116 -10.53 7.15 11.90
CA GLY A 116 -10.57 8.35 12.71
C GLY A 116 -10.26 9.63 11.90
N PHE A 117 -9.27 9.57 11.02
CA PHE A 117 -8.95 10.67 10.12
C PHE A 117 -10.12 11.01 9.18
N VAL A 118 -10.72 10.00 8.54
CA VAL A 118 -11.87 10.19 7.64
C VAL A 118 -13.06 10.81 8.39
N VAL A 119 -13.40 10.29 9.57
CA VAL A 119 -14.50 10.81 10.39
C VAL A 119 -14.24 12.26 10.81
N VAL A 120 -13.01 12.59 11.21
CA VAL A 120 -12.68 13.96 11.63
C VAL A 120 -12.62 14.90 10.43
N PHE A 121 -11.96 14.52 9.34
CA PHE A 121 -11.74 15.40 8.18
C PHE A 121 -13.02 15.63 7.36
N PHE A 122 -13.80 14.58 7.10
CA PHE A 122 -15.01 14.69 6.28
C PHE A 122 -16.30 14.86 7.10
N GLY A 123 -16.28 14.55 8.39
CA GLY A 123 -17.45 14.67 9.28
C GLY A 123 -17.35 15.85 10.24
N ALA A 124 -16.41 15.84 11.17
CA ALA A 124 -16.34 16.83 12.24
C ALA A 124 -15.83 18.21 11.74
N LEU A 125 -14.83 18.23 10.88
CA LEU A 125 -14.21 19.47 10.38
C LEU A 125 -15.23 20.38 9.68
N PRO A 126 -16.04 19.93 8.71
CA PRO A 126 -17.05 20.77 8.05
C PRO A 126 -18.09 21.34 9.01
N VAL A 127 -18.48 20.58 10.05
CA VAL A 127 -19.41 21.07 11.08
C VAL A 127 -18.78 22.18 11.90
N VAL A 128 -17.53 22.00 12.33
CA VAL A 128 -16.81 23.00 13.14
C VAL A 128 -16.56 24.26 12.32
N THR A 129 -16.10 24.14 11.09
CA THR A 129 -15.82 25.29 10.23
C THR A 129 -17.10 25.99 9.79
N GLY A 130 -18.20 25.27 9.57
CA GLY A 130 -19.52 25.84 9.31
C GLY A 130 -20.02 26.78 10.40
N VAL A 131 -19.64 26.53 11.68
CA VAL A 131 -19.93 27.41 12.80
C VAL A 131 -18.90 28.56 12.93
N LEU A 132 -17.63 28.28 12.68
CA LEU A 132 -16.55 29.26 12.88
C LEU A 132 -16.47 30.29 11.75
N ASN A 133 -16.68 29.89 10.50
CA ASN A 133 -16.54 30.76 9.33
C ASN A 133 -17.41 32.03 9.40
N PRO A 134 -18.71 31.95 9.78
CA PRO A 134 -19.52 33.15 9.95
C PRO A 134 -19.04 34.09 11.06
N LEU A 135 -18.43 33.51 12.10
CA LEU A 135 -17.95 34.27 13.28
C LEU A 135 -16.63 35.01 13.02
N LEU A 136 -15.80 34.50 12.11
CA LEU A 136 -14.44 35.00 11.85
C LEU A 136 -14.38 36.03 10.70
N GLY A 137 -15.52 36.42 10.14
CA GLY A 137 -15.65 37.50 9.15
C GLY A 137 -14.80 37.28 7.90
N PRO A 138 -13.79 38.13 7.59
CA PRO A 138 -12.99 37.99 6.38
C PRO A 138 -12.19 36.68 6.26
N LEU A 139 -11.77 36.10 7.38
CA LEU A 139 -11.02 34.84 7.43
C LEU A 139 -11.91 33.63 7.13
N GLY A 140 -13.21 33.73 7.35
CA GLY A 140 -14.19 32.71 7.04
C GLY A 140 -14.72 32.76 5.60
N ARG A 141 -14.22 33.69 4.75
CA ARG A 141 -14.58 33.73 3.33
C ARG A 141 -13.76 32.74 2.54
N ASP A 142 -14.38 32.14 1.54
CA ASP A 142 -13.72 31.18 0.66
C ASP A 142 -12.59 31.83 -0.14
N VAL A 143 -11.38 31.33 0.03
CA VAL A 143 -10.18 31.77 -0.67
C VAL A 143 -9.84 30.84 -1.83
N ILE A 144 -10.05 29.55 -1.63
CA ILE A 144 -9.77 28.49 -2.60
C ILE A 144 -11.06 27.73 -2.88
N GLY A 145 -11.43 27.61 -4.18
CA GLY A 145 -12.53 26.74 -4.58
C GLY A 145 -12.14 25.27 -4.31
N ALA A 146 -12.98 24.53 -3.58
CA ALA A 146 -12.76 23.13 -3.29
C ALA A 146 -14.08 22.44 -2.98
N THR A 147 -14.28 21.25 -3.54
CA THR A 147 -15.46 20.39 -3.30
C THR A 147 -15.04 19.01 -2.87
N THR A 148 -15.84 18.36 -2.03
CA THR A 148 -15.68 16.96 -1.63
C THR A 148 -16.70 16.05 -2.33
N GLU A 149 -17.53 16.57 -3.21
CA GLU A 149 -18.61 15.87 -3.89
C GLU A 149 -18.11 14.65 -4.66
N HIS A 150 -16.96 14.75 -5.32
CA HIS A 150 -16.37 13.64 -6.07
C HIS A 150 -16.08 12.42 -5.19
N TYR A 151 -15.70 12.64 -3.93
CA TYR A 151 -15.49 11.54 -2.98
C TYR A 151 -16.80 10.88 -2.59
N GLN A 152 -17.87 11.65 -2.39
CA GLN A 152 -19.20 11.11 -2.16
C GLN A 152 -19.66 10.29 -3.36
N THR A 153 -19.54 10.85 -4.56
CA THR A 153 -19.87 10.14 -5.81
C THR A 153 -19.12 8.82 -5.95
N VAL A 154 -17.79 8.81 -5.68
CA VAL A 154 -16.97 7.58 -5.73
C VAL A 154 -17.48 6.54 -4.72
N TRP A 155 -17.51 6.92 -3.46
CA TRP A 155 -17.67 5.97 -2.39
C TRP A 155 -19.13 5.54 -2.15
N VAL A 156 -20.09 6.45 -2.39
CA VAL A 156 -21.52 6.21 -2.14
C VAL A 156 -22.23 5.87 -3.43
N ASP A 157 -22.24 6.79 -4.42
CA ASP A 157 -23.09 6.66 -5.60
C ASP A 157 -22.62 5.56 -6.56
N ARG A 158 -21.28 5.43 -6.74
CA ARG A 158 -20.69 4.40 -7.61
C ARG A 158 -20.35 3.09 -6.90
N GLY A 159 -20.57 3.01 -5.59
CA GLY A 159 -20.35 1.79 -4.83
C GLY A 159 -18.88 1.29 -4.83
N PHE A 160 -17.91 2.20 -4.97
CA PHE A 160 -16.47 1.89 -5.02
C PHE A 160 -15.96 1.13 -3.79
N SER A 161 -16.71 1.16 -2.70
CA SER A 161 -16.47 0.35 -1.51
C SER A 161 -16.39 -1.16 -1.80
N ASN A 162 -17.14 -1.66 -2.80
CA ASN A 162 -17.06 -3.06 -3.24
C ASN A 162 -15.72 -3.36 -3.92
N ASN A 163 -15.24 -2.46 -4.79
CA ASN A 163 -13.95 -2.59 -5.45
C ASN A 163 -12.80 -2.53 -4.42
N PHE A 164 -12.92 -1.67 -3.42
CA PHE A 164 -11.98 -1.58 -2.30
C PHE A 164 -11.93 -2.88 -1.49
N LYS A 165 -13.09 -3.43 -1.13
CA LYS A 165 -13.22 -4.73 -0.46
C LYS A 165 -12.58 -5.86 -1.27
N ASN A 166 -12.85 -5.93 -2.57
CA ASN A 166 -12.28 -6.93 -3.47
C ASN A 166 -10.75 -6.80 -3.53
N SER A 167 -10.22 -5.57 -3.64
CA SER A 167 -8.78 -5.32 -3.59
C SER A 167 -8.16 -5.78 -2.27
N LEU A 168 -8.82 -5.54 -1.14
CA LEU A 168 -8.32 -6.01 0.16
C LEU A 168 -8.31 -7.53 0.27
N ILE A 169 -9.35 -8.22 -0.24
CA ILE A 169 -9.44 -9.69 -0.25
C ILE A 169 -8.29 -10.27 -1.09
N VAL A 170 -8.10 -9.77 -2.32
CA VAL A 170 -7.03 -10.23 -3.20
C VAL A 170 -5.66 -9.96 -2.57
N THR A 171 -5.42 -8.74 -2.11
CA THR A 171 -4.14 -8.35 -1.52
C THR A 171 -3.82 -9.16 -0.26
N ALA A 172 -4.79 -9.31 0.65
CA ALA A 172 -4.62 -10.12 1.86
C ALA A 172 -4.34 -11.59 1.53
N GLY A 173 -5.03 -12.16 0.55
CA GLY A 173 -4.80 -13.52 0.08
C GLY A 173 -3.39 -13.69 -0.48
N VAL A 174 -2.96 -12.80 -1.37
CA VAL A 174 -1.61 -12.83 -1.96
C VAL A 174 -0.53 -12.70 -0.88
N VAL A 175 -0.63 -11.72 0.01
CA VAL A 175 0.35 -11.48 1.07
C VAL A 175 0.44 -12.68 2.01
N THR A 176 -0.71 -13.20 2.46
CA THR A 176 -0.75 -14.33 3.41
C THR A 176 -0.12 -15.58 2.80
N VAL A 177 -0.53 -15.96 1.59
CA VAL A 177 0.00 -17.17 0.93
C VAL A 177 1.48 -16.99 0.59
N SER A 178 1.85 -15.85 -0.02
CA SER A 178 3.25 -15.59 -0.40
C SER A 178 4.19 -15.59 0.80
N LEU A 179 3.80 -14.94 1.91
CA LEU A 179 4.64 -14.92 3.11
C LEU A 179 4.71 -16.28 3.80
N THR A 180 3.60 -17.01 3.88
CA THR A 180 3.60 -18.33 4.51
C THR A 180 4.52 -19.30 3.77
N VAL A 181 4.29 -19.46 2.46
CA VAL A 181 5.12 -20.34 1.62
C VAL A 181 6.56 -19.81 1.52
N GLY A 182 6.71 -18.51 1.30
CA GLY A 182 8.01 -17.85 1.16
C GLY A 182 8.87 -17.95 2.41
N THR A 183 8.28 -17.84 3.61
CA THR A 183 8.99 -17.95 4.88
C THR A 183 9.50 -19.37 5.12
N LEU A 184 8.66 -20.38 4.89
CA LEU A 184 9.04 -21.77 5.04
C LEU A 184 10.10 -22.19 4.01
N ALA A 185 9.90 -21.85 2.74
CA ALA A 185 10.84 -22.15 1.67
C ALA A 185 12.16 -21.38 1.82
N GLY A 186 12.08 -20.07 2.16
CA GLY A 186 13.26 -19.24 2.39
C GLY A 186 14.13 -19.73 3.56
N TYR A 187 13.51 -20.14 4.67
CA TYR A 187 14.22 -20.75 5.80
C TYR A 187 14.85 -22.08 5.40
N GLY A 188 14.09 -22.98 4.77
CA GLY A 188 14.62 -24.27 4.30
C GLY A 188 15.81 -24.11 3.35
N LEU A 189 15.72 -23.18 2.38
CA LEU A 189 16.82 -22.86 1.46
C LEU A 189 18.03 -22.22 2.14
N ALA A 190 17.83 -21.41 3.19
CA ALA A 190 18.92 -20.79 3.92
C ALA A 190 19.73 -21.81 4.76
N ARG A 191 19.08 -22.89 5.18
CA ARG A 191 19.68 -23.92 6.06
C ARG A 191 20.10 -25.19 5.32
N SER A 192 19.51 -25.50 4.14
CA SER A 192 19.77 -26.76 3.43
C SER A 192 21.12 -26.86 2.73
N GLY A 193 21.75 -25.72 2.37
CA GLY A 193 22.94 -25.70 1.54
C GLY A 193 22.77 -26.34 0.13
N SER A 194 21.54 -26.64 -0.28
CA SER A 194 21.24 -27.34 -1.54
C SER A 194 21.50 -26.45 -2.75
N THR A 195 22.49 -26.81 -3.54
CA THR A 195 22.83 -26.13 -4.81
C THR A 195 21.71 -26.28 -5.83
N LEU A 196 21.05 -27.45 -5.92
CA LEU A 196 19.93 -27.67 -6.82
C LEU A 196 18.76 -26.74 -6.51
N ALA A 197 18.35 -26.67 -5.24
CA ALA A 197 17.24 -25.81 -4.82
C ALA A 197 17.56 -24.33 -5.07
N PHE A 198 18.82 -23.92 -4.91
CA PHE A 198 19.27 -22.56 -5.26
C PHE A 198 19.11 -22.28 -6.75
N TRP A 199 19.55 -23.19 -7.64
CA TRP A 199 19.42 -23.01 -9.08
C TRP A 199 17.96 -23.01 -9.54
N ILE A 200 17.10 -23.85 -8.95
CA ILE A 200 15.65 -23.80 -9.22
C ILE A 200 15.09 -22.41 -8.89
N LEU A 201 15.48 -21.81 -7.77
CA LEU A 201 15.06 -20.46 -7.41
C LEU A 201 15.56 -19.42 -8.43
N ILE A 202 16.81 -19.50 -8.87
CA ILE A 202 17.36 -18.58 -9.89
C ILE A 202 16.59 -18.72 -11.23
N ILE A 203 16.32 -19.95 -11.66
CA ILE A 203 15.51 -20.20 -12.87
C ILE A 203 14.11 -19.57 -12.72
N ALA A 204 13.47 -19.76 -11.57
CA ALA A 204 12.16 -19.17 -11.30
C ALA A 204 12.18 -17.62 -11.31
N LEU A 205 13.27 -17.00 -10.81
CA LEU A 205 13.48 -15.54 -10.91
C LEU A 205 13.65 -15.07 -12.35
N ILE A 206 14.33 -15.85 -13.20
CA ILE A 206 14.48 -15.55 -14.63
C ILE A 206 13.10 -15.61 -15.32
N PHE A 207 12.31 -16.65 -15.06
CA PHE A 207 10.94 -16.75 -15.61
C PHE A 207 10.03 -15.60 -15.16
N ARG A 208 10.20 -15.10 -13.92
CA ARG A 208 9.49 -13.92 -13.44
C ARG A 208 9.80 -12.65 -14.28
N SER A 209 10.93 -12.60 -14.97
CA SER A 209 11.29 -11.47 -15.84
C SER A 209 10.53 -11.44 -17.15
N LEU A 210 9.78 -12.49 -17.50
CA LEU A 210 8.90 -12.49 -18.65
C LEU A 210 7.81 -11.41 -18.52
N PRO A 211 7.39 -10.78 -19.63
CA PRO A 211 6.31 -9.81 -19.60
C PRO A 211 5.04 -10.39 -18.96
N HIS A 212 4.51 -9.74 -17.96
CA HIS A 212 3.32 -10.21 -17.22
C HIS A 212 2.12 -10.40 -18.17
N SER A 213 1.99 -9.59 -19.20
CA SER A 213 0.93 -9.73 -20.23
C SER A 213 0.95 -11.06 -20.93
N VAL A 214 2.13 -11.59 -21.23
CA VAL A 214 2.30 -12.90 -21.89
C VAL A 214 1.92 -14.02 -20.92
N LEU A 215 2.36 -13.90 -19.67
CA LEU A 215 2.04 -14.89 -18.64
C LEU A 215 0.53 -14.98 -18.39
N VAL A 216 -0.14 -13.82 -18.25
CA VAL A 216 -1.58 -13.78 -17.99
C VAL A 216 -2.38 -14.31 -19.17
N ALA A 217 -2.01 -13.98 -20.41
CA ALA A 217 -2.64 -14.53 -21.59
C ALA A 217 -2.53 -16.06 -21.64
N GLY A 218 -1.40 -16.62 -21.18
CA GLY A 218 -1.21 -18.07 -21.07
C GLY A 218 -2.06 -18.73 -19.98
N TYR A 219 -2.33 -18.03 -18.86
CA TYR A 219 -3.15 -18.55 -17.76
C TYR A 219 -4.66 -18.44 -18.03
N LEU A 220 -5.10 -17.49 -18.84
CA LEU A 220 -6.51 -17.20 -19.05
C LEU A 220 -7.33 -18.44 -19.48
N PRO A 221 -6.93 -19.26 -20.49
CA PRO A 221 -7.67 -20.46 -20.86
C PRO A 221 -7.79 -21.48 -19.73
N VAL A 222 -6.75 -21.61 -18.89
CA VAL A 222 -6.74 -22.53 -17.73
C VAL A 222 -7.82 -22.15 -16.73
N PHE A 223 -7.99 -20.85 -16.46
CA PHE A 223 -9.01 -20.40 -15.50
C PHE A 223 -10.43 -20.39 -16.08
N ILE A 224 -10.59 -20.09 -17.38
CA ILE A 224 -11.91 -20.19 -18.08
C ILE A 224 -12.41 -21.64 -18.03
N ASN A 225 -11.55 -22.61 -18.34
CA ASN A 225 -11.88 -24.03 -18.40
C ASN A 225 -11.67 -24.76 -17.06
N SER A 226 -11.57 -23.99 -15.95
CA SER A 226 -11.25 -24.57 -14.64
C SER A 226 -12.29 -25.56 -14.12
N ALA A 227 -13.56 -25.42 -14.50
CA ALA A 227 -14.60 -26.37 -14.14
C ALA A 227 -14.30 -27.78 -14.71
N GLU A 228 -13.71 -27.88 -15.93
CA GLU A 228 -13.42 -29.17 -16.56
C GLU A 228 -12.32 -29.93 -15.82
N TRP A 229 -11.21 -29.29 -15.48
CA TRP A 229 -10.10 -29.96 -14.78
C TRP A 229 -10.33 -30.08 -13.28
N LEU A 230 -11.29 -29.35 -12.69
CA LEU A 230 -11.72 -29.52 -11.30
C LEU A 230 -12.79 -30.61 -11.14
N SER A 231 -13.55 -30.90 -12.18
CA SER A 231 -14.66 -31.87 -12.11
C SER A 231 -14.25 -33.26 -11.66
N PRO A 232 -13.07 -33.83 -11.99
CA PRO A 232 -12.65 -35.12 -11.47
C PRO A 232 -12.45 -35.14 -9.94
N ILE A 233 -12.22 -33.99 -9.32
CA ILE A 233 -11.95 -33.84 -7.87
C ILE A 233 -13.22 -33.40 -7.13
N LEU A 234 -13.97 -32.43 -7.70
CA LEU A 234 -15.09 -31.75 -7.04
C LEU A 234 -16.47 -32.19 -7.57
N GLY A 235 -16.50 -33.08 -8.58
CA GLY A 235 -17.74 -33.55 -9.20
C GLY A 235 -18.26 -32.64 -10.33
N GLU A 236 -19.40 -33.00 -10.89
CA GLU A 236 -19.98 -32.32 -12.08
C GLU A 236 -20.32 -30.84 -11.86
N ASN A 237 -20.53 -30.41 -10.61
CA ASN A 237 -20.80 -29.03 -10.26
C ASN A 237 -19.54 -28.21 -9.89
N ALA A 238 -18.37 -28.61 -10.38
CA ALA A 238 -17.12 -27.89 -10.13
C ALA A 238 -17.24 -26.42 -10.58
N PRO A 239 -16.87 -25.46 -9.72
CA PRO A 239 -17.01 -24.04 -10.06
C PRO A 239 -15.93 -23.60 -11.05
N THR A 240 -16.28 -22.67 -11.94
CA THR A 240 -15.24 -21.93 -12.68
C THR A 240 -14.49 -20.96 -11.74
N LEU A 241 -13.18 -20.94 -11.87
CA LEU A 241 -12.33 -19.99 -11.15
C LEU A 241 -12.21 -18.63 -11.85
N TYR A 242 -12.53 -18.58 -13.16
CA TYR A 242 -12.61 -17.32 -13.88
C TYR A 242 -13.65 -16.39 -13.24
N GLY A 243 -13.33 -15.11 -13.15
CA GLY A 243 -14.16 -14.12 -12.45
C GLY A 243 -14.02 -14.13 -10.92
N LYS A 244 -13.27 -15.04 -10.33
CA LYS A 244 -13.16 -15.19 -8.87
C LYS A 244 -11.82 -14.65 -8.33
N PRO A 245 -11.81 -14.04 -7.12
CA PRO A 245 -10.57 -13.60 -6.46
C PRO A 245 -9.52 -14.70 -6.33
N ALA A 246 -9.93 -15.96 -6.17
CA ALA A 246 -9.02 -17.10 -6.05
C ALA A 246 -8.09 -17.28 -7.25
N ALA A 247 -8.58 -17.05 -8.49
CA ALA A 247 -7.76 -17.11 -9.70
C ALA A 247 -6.65 -16.05 -9.68
N VAL A 248 -7.03 -14.81 -9.35
CA VAL A 248 -6.08 -13.69 -9.25
C VAL A 248 -5.05 -13.93 -8.15
N ILE A 249 -5.49 -14.40 -6.97
CA ILE A 249 -4.58 -14.73 -5.87
C ILE A 249 -3.58 -15.79 -6.31
N ALA A 250 -4.02 -16.86 -6.97
CA ALA A 250 -3.15 -17.93 -7.44
C ALA A 250 -2.08 -17.41 -8.41
N VAL A 251 -2.48 -16.59 -9.40
CA VAL A 251 -1.56 -16.04 -10.40
C VAL A 251 -0.59 -15.05 -9.76
N LEU A 252 -1.06 -14.11 -8.96
CA LEU A 252 -0.19 -13.13 -8.32
C LEU A 252 0.76 -13.77 -7.31
N VAL A 253 0.33 -14.82 -6.59
CA VAL A 253 1.22 -15.61 -5.74
C VAL A 253 2.29 -16.29 -6.59
N ALA A 254 1.94 -16.96 -7.69
CA ALA A 254 2.90 -17.62 -8.55
C ALA A 254 3.96 -16.64 -9.09
N ILE A 255 3.56 -15.46 -9.55
CA ILE A 255 4.46 -14.40 -10.04
C ILE A 255 5.34 -13.85 -8.92
N ASN A 256 4.79 -13.68 -7.72
CA ASN A 256 5.48 -13.06 -6.58
C ASN A 256 6.43 -14.02 -5.85
N GLN A 257 6.11 -15.30 -5.84
CA GLN A 257 6.74 -16.31 -4.98
C GLN A 257 8.27 -16.42 -5.13
N PRO A 258 8.85 -16.43 -6.34
CA PRO A 258 10.31 -16.51 -6.49
C PRO A 258 11.04 -15.36 -5.79
N PHE A 259 10.54 -14.14 -5.92
CA PHE A 259 11.11 -12.97 -5.28
C PHE A 259 10.94 -13.00 -3.76
N THR A 260 9.78 -13.40 -3.28
CA THR A 260 9.49 -13.51 -1.84
C THR A 260 10.42 -14.54 -1.19
N ILE A 261 10.61 -15.71 -1.82
CA ILE A 261 11.52 -16.75 -1.32
C ILE A 261 12.97 -16.24 -1.33
N TRP A 262 13.40 -15.63 -2.41
CA TRP A 262 14.76 -15.10 -2.54
C TRP A 262 15.07 -14.05 -1.47
N MET A 263 14.16 -13.11 -1.27
CA MET A 263 14.32 -12.05 -0.28
C MET A 263 14.36 -12.61 1.14
N LEU A 264 13.39 -13.48 1.50
CA LEU A 264 13.37 -14.12 2.83
C LEU A 264 14.57 -15.03 3.08
N ARG A 265 15.01 -15.80 2.06
CA ARG A 265 16.26 -16.56 2.14
C ARG A 265 17.45 -15.66 2.46
N SER A 266 17.57 -14.51 1.80
CA SER A 266 18.64 -13.55 2.06
C SER A 266 18.63 -13.06 3.51
N PHE A 267 17.47 -12.77 4.06
CA PHE A 267 17.34 -12.38 5.47
C PHE A 267 17.69 -13.54 6.43
N PHE A 268 17.19 -14.76 6.17
CA PHE A 268 17.52 -15.92 6.99
C PHE A 268 19.01 -16.27 6.97
N SER A 269 19.68 -16.08 5.83
CA SER A 269 21.12 -16.33 5.72
C SER A 269 21.98 -15.35 6.54
N ASN A 270 21.43 -14.20 6.96
CA ASN A 270 22.13 -13.27 7.84
C ASN A 270 21.98 -13.64 9.34
N ILE A 271 21.11 -14.61 9.68
CA ILE A 271 20.95 -15.10 11.05
C ILE A 271 21.94 -16.25 11.26
N PRO A 272 22.83 -16.20 12.28
CA PRO A 272 23.76 -17.28 12.58
C PRO A 272 23.04 -18.60 12.80
N ALA A 273 23.58 -19.70 12.23
CA ALA A 273 23.04 -21.03 12.40
C ALA A 273 23.09 -21.52 13.87
N ASP A 274 24.04 -20.99 14.62
CA ASP A 274 24.26 -21.30 16.04
C ASP A 274 23.00 -21.05 16.90
N LEU A 275 22.11 -20.11 16.47
CA LEU A 275 20.84 -19.88 17.17
C LEU A 275 19.86 -21.05 17.03
N ASP A 276 19.86 -21.72 15.87
CA ASP A 276 19.07 -22.94 15.66
C ASP A 276 19.63 -24.08 16.48
N GLU A 277 20.97 -24.21 16.53
CA GLU A 277 21.67 -25.25 17.29
C GLU A 277 21.48 -25.06 18.80
N ALA A 278 21.66 -23.87 19.32
CA ALA A 278 21.42 -23.54 20.72
C ALA A 278 19.97 -23.85 21.15
N ALA A 279 18.98 -23.45 20.35
CA ALA A 279 17.59 -23.79 20.64
C ALA A 279 17.32 -25.31 20.68
N ARG A 280 18.02 -26.07 19.83
CA ARG A 280 17.92 -27.54 19.84
C ARG A 280 18.59 -28.17 21.06
N VAL A 281 19.71 -27.65 21.51
CA VAL A 281 20.37 -28.06 22.77
C VAL A 281 19.45 -27.80 23.96
N ASP A 282 18.69 -26.69 23.94
CA ASP A 282 17.67 -26.35 24.93
C ASP A 282 16.39 -27.20 24.82
N GLY A 283 16.38 -28.23 23.97
CA GLY A 283 15.27 -29.21 23.84
C GLY A 283 14.15 -28.77 22.87
N CYS A 284 14.35 -27.76 22.06
CA CYS A 284 13.39 -27.38 21.02
C CYS A 284 13.45 -28.36 19.84
N SER A 285 12.27 -28.77 19.33
CA SER A 285 12.20 -29.39 18.00
C SER A 285 12.52 -28.38 16.93
N HIS A 286 12.85 -28.82 15.69
CA HIS A 286 13.13 -27.91 14.57
C HIS A 286 12.04 -26.85 14.37
N PHE A 287 10.76 -27.23 14.41
CA PHE A 287 9.66 -26.33 14.26
C PHE A 287 9.50 -25.36 15.45
N LYS A 288 9.78 -25.84 16.69
CA LYS A 288 9.78 -24.95 17.87
C LYS A 288 10.91 -23.94 17.80
N ALA A 289 12.13 -24.34 17.43
CA ALA A 289 13.27 -23.43 17.23
C ALA A 289 12.95 -22.37 16.17
N PHE A 290 12.44 -22.78 15.01
CA PHE A 290 11.98 -21.87 13.97
C PHE A 290 10.95 -20.85 14.51
N ARG A 291 9.87 -21.33 15.15
CA ARG A 291 8.76 -20.47 15.58
C ARG A 291 9.11 -19.55 16.75
N LEU A 292 9.85 -20.06 17.75
CA LEU A 292 10.06 -19.35 19.01
C LEU A 292 11.36 -18.55 19.06
N VAL A 293 12.37 -18.92 18.26
CA VAL A 293 13.68 -18.28 18.26
C VAL A 293 13.93 -17.52 16.96
N ILE A 294 13.80 -18.18 15.81
CA ILE A 294 14.18 -17.61 14.52
C ILE A 294 13.15 -16.60 14.03
N MET A 295 11.86 -16.92 14.06
CA MET A 295 10.81 -16.03 13.56
C MET A 295 10.74 -14.66 14.26
N PRO A 296 10.88 -14.55 15.59
CA PRO A 296 10.94 -13.25 16.25
C PRO A 296 12.08 -12.35 15.76
N VAL A 297 13.25 -12.93 15.45
CA VAL A 297 14.40 -12.19 14.88
C VAL A 297 14.14 -11.80 13.42
N MET A 298 13.39 -12.64 12.69
CA MET A 298 13.06 -12.44 11.27
C MET A 298 11.94 -11.43 11.01
N TRP A 299 11.15 -11.04 12.01
CA TRP A 299 9.99 -10.16 11.81
C TRP A 299 10.26 -8.95 10.93
N PRO A 300 11.35 -8.17 11.08
CA PRO A 300 11.62 -7.03 10.21
C PRO A 300 11.75 -7.43 8.73
N GLY A 301 12.39 -8.56 8.45
CA GLY A 301 12.52 -9.10 7.09
C GLY A 301 11.18 -9.58 6.51
N VAL A 302 10.35 -10.24 7.33
CA VAL A 302 9.01 -10.67 6.93
C VAL A 302 8.10 -9.48 6.64
N ILE A 303 8.11 -8.44 7.48
CA ILE A 303 7.35 -7.21 7.26
C ILE A 303 7.78 -6.53 5.96
N THR A 304 9.09 -6.37 5.75
CA THR A 304 9.62 -5.74 4.53
C THR A 304 9.20 -6.51 3.28
N THR A 305 9.35 -7.84 3.29
CA THR A 305 8.95 -8.68 2.15
C THR A 305 7.43 -8.66 1.94
N GLY A 306 6.66 -8.63 3.03
CA GLY A 306 5.21 -8.50 3.00
C GLY A 306 4.74 -7.20 2.38
N LEU A 307 5.43 -6.10 2.62
CA LEU A 307 5.15 -4.82 1.98
C LEU A 307 5.35 -4.87 0.46
N PHE A 308 6.41 -5.52 -0.03
CA PHE A 308 6.58 -5.71 -1.49
C PHE A 308 5.48 -6.56 -2.09
N SER A 309 5.06 -7.64 -1.41
CA SER A 309 3.94 -8.48 -1.84
C SER A 309 2.61 -7.69 -1.81
N PHE A 310 2.41 -6.84 -0.80
CA PHE A 310 1.27 -5.95 -0.70
C PHE A 310 1.24 -4.96 -1.88
N LEU A 311 2.34 -4.26 -2.14
CA LEU A 311 2.43 -3.28 -3.23
C LEU A 311 2.15 -3.91 -4.59
N LEU A 312 2.67 -5.12 -4.84
CA LEU A 312 2.43 -5.85 -6.07
C LEU A 312 0.94 -6.16 -6.25
N ALA A 313 0.29 -6.73 -5.25
CA ALA A 313 -1.10 -7.16 -5.35
C ALA A 313 -2.10 -5.99 -5.29
N TYR A 314 -1.82 -4.96 -4.47
CA TYR A 314 -2.70 -3.81 -4.30
C TYR A 314 -2.77 -2.91 -5.54
N ASN A 315 -1.66 -2.78 -6.27
CA ASN A 315 -1.55 -1.95 -7.47
C ASN A 315 -1.71 -2.73 -8.77
N ASP A 316 -2.03 -4.04 -8.71
CA ASP A 316 -2.16 -4.82 -9.94
C ASP A 316 -3.38 -4.38 -10.75
N PHE A 317 -3.12 -4.10 -12.02
CA PHE A 317 -4.13 -3.79 -13.03
C PHE A 317 -4.34 -4.97 -13.98
N LEU A 318 -3.23 -5.56 -14.44
CA LEU A 318 -3.27 -6.44 -15.59
C LEU A 318 -3.93 -7.79 -15.29
N VAL A 319 -3.47 -8.46 -14.23
CA VAL A 319 -4.03 -9.77 -13.83
C VAL A 319 -5.48 -9.60 -13.39
N THR A 320 -5.74 -8.55 -12.60
CA THR A 320 -7.07 -8.26 -12.06
C THR A 320 -8.08 -7.88 -13.16
N SER A 321 -7.66 -7.10 -14.17
CA SER A 321 -8.56 -6.71 -15.27
C SER A 321 -8.90 -7.86 -16.22
N LEU A 322 -8.03 -8.85 -16.35
CA LEU A 322 -8.21 -9.96 -17.29
C LEU A 322 -8.89 -11.18 -16.65
N LEU A 323 -8.70 -11.42 -15.35
CA LEU A 323 -9.21 -12.60 -14.67
C LEU A 323 -10.45 -12.37 -13.81
N LEU A 324 -10.83 -11.12 -13.53
CA LEU A 324 -12.03 -10.81 -12.75
C LEU A 324 -13.18 -10.34 -13.64
N ASP A 325 -14.38 -10.70 -13.25
CA ASP A 325 -15.61 -10.15 -13.81
C ASP A 325 -15.96 -8.78 -13.17
N ALA A 326 -16.96 -8.10 -13.71
CA ALA A 326 -17.39 -6.78 -13.24
C ALA A 326 -17.81 -6.78 -11.76
N SER A 327 -18.38 -7.89 -11.25
CA SER A 327 -18.86 -7.99 -9.87
C SER A 327 -17.73 -8.10 -8.85
N ASN A 328 -16.60 -8.67 -9.26
CA ASN A 328 -15.42 -8.91 -8.42
C ASN A 328 -14.25 -7.96 -8.74
N GLN A 329 -14.47 -6.96 -9.58
CA GLN A 329 -13.45 -6.02 -10.02
C GLN A 329 -12.76 -5.33 -8.85
N THR A 330 -11.43 -5.23 -8.91
CA THR A 330 -10.62 -4.48 -7.94
C THR A 330 -10.59 -2.99 -8.26
N MET A 331 -10.02 -2.19 -7.35
CA MET A 331 -9.99 -0.72 -7.48
C MET A 331 -9.27 -0.22 -8.72
N VAL A 332 -8.09 -0.80 -9.04
CA VAL A 332 -7.23 -0.25 -10.09
C VAL A 332 -7.89 -0.38 -11.48
N PRO A 333 -8.45 -1.53 -11.89
CA PRO A 333 -9.24 -1.61 -13.12
C PRO A 333 -10.50 -0.74 -13.10
N ALA A 334 -11.17 -0.61 -11.95
CA ALA A 334 -12.35 0.23 -11.84
C ALA A 334 -12.02 1.71 -12.09
N ILE A 335 -10.92 2.22 -11.53
CA ILE A 335 -10.43 3.58 -11.79
C ILE A 335 -10.02 3.74 -13.25
N ALA A 336 -9.28 2.78 -13.82
CA ALA A 336 -8.85 2.83 -15.21
C ALA A 336 -10.04 2.89 -16.17
N GLY A 337 -11.13 2.18 -15.85
CA GLY A 337 -12.38 2.23 -16.61
C GLY A 337 -13.04 3.62 -16.64
N MET A 338 -12.83 4.44 -15.62
CA MET A 338 -13.34 5.82 -15.56
C MET A 338 -12.56 6.80 -16.46
N PHE A 339 -11.40 6.41 -17.01
CA PHE A 339 -10.60 7.21 -17.95
C PHE A 339 -10.79 6.81 -19.42
N ASN A 340 -11.79 6.00 -19.75
CA ASN A 340 -12.08 5.61 -21.13
C ASN A 340 -12.49 6.82 -21.98
N ARG A 341 -12.32 6.71 -23.32
CA ARG A 341 -12.61 7.79 -24.27
C ARG A 341 -14.06 8.27 -24.29
N GLU A 342 -14.98 7.45 -23.84
CA GLU A 342 -16.43 7.74 -23.78
C GLU A 342 -16.83 8.43 -22.47
N THR A 343 -15.89 8.63 -21.54
CA THR A 343 -16.17 9.22 -20.24
C THR A 343 -16.11 10.75 -20.31
N THR A 344 -16.95 11.39 -19.49
CA THR A 344 -16.97 12.85 -19.36
C THR A 344 -15.79 13.37 -18.53
N THR A 345 -15.50 14.66 -18.59
CA THR A 345 -14.51 15.29 -17.70
C THR A 345 -14.88 15.13 -16.22
N THR A 346 -16.18 15.07 -15.91
CA THR A 346 -16.68 14.78 -14.55
C THR A 346 -16.26 13.37 -14.12
N ASP A 347 -16.39 12.36 -14.98
CA ASP A 347 -15.93 10.99 -14.66
C ASP A 347 -14.42 10.94 -14.41
N GLN A 348 -13.65 11.72 -15.17
CA GLN A 348 -12.21 11.77 -14.99
C GLN A 348 -11.81 12.40 -13.64
N VAL A 349 -12.48 13.45 -13.18
CA VAL A 349 -12.24 14.02 -11.83
C VAL A 349 -12.66 13.04 -10.74
N VAL A 350 -13.77 12.35 -10.92
CA VAL A 350 -14.21 11.27 -10.02
C VAL A 350 -13.16 10.15 -9.96
N ALA A 351 -12.56 9.77 -11.10
CA ALA A 351 -11.45 8.83 -11.15
C ALA A 351 -10.20 9.34 -10.41
N VAL A 352 -9.89 10.63 -10.52
CA VAL A 352 -8.79 11.26 -9.76
C VAL A 352 -9.07 11.19 -8.26
N ALA A 353 -10.29 11.48 -7.80
CA ALA A 353 -10.68 11.36 -6.40
C ALA A 353 -10.59 9.90 -5.91
N ALA A 354 -10.98 8.93 -6.73
CA ALA A 354 -10.80 7.51 -6.44
C ALA A 354 -9.31 7.15 -6.29
N ALA A 355 -8.43 7.59 -7.20
CA ALA A 355 -6.99 7.36 -7.16
C ALA A 355 -6.33 7.95 -5.91
N VAL A 356 -6.73 9.16 -5.50
CA VAL A 356 -6.28 9.76 -4.24
C VAL A 356 -6.75 8.93 -3.05
N SER A 357 -8.00 8.48 -3.05
CA SER A 357 -8.56 7.65 -1.96
C SER A 357 -7.77 6.36 -1.74
N ILE A 358 -7.38 5.66 -2.81
CA ILE A 358 -6.62 4.39 -2.68
C ILE A 358 -5.16 4.61 -2.29
N THR A 359 -4.65 5.83 -2.49
CA THR A 359 -3.28 6.17 -2.07
C THR A 359 -3.18 6.36 -0.55
N ALA A 360 -4.26 6.78 0.11
CA ALA A 360 -4.25 7.06 1.54
C ALA A 360 -3.93 5.82 2.42
N PRO A 361 -4.55 4.64 2.23
CA PRO A 361 -4.19 3.42 2.96
C PRO A 361 -2.73 3.01 2.75
N LEU A 362 -2.22 3.16 1.52
CA LEU A 362 -0.83 2.87 1.19
C LEU A 362 0.14 3.79 1.92
N PHE A 363 -0.14 5.09 1.92
CA PHE A 363 0.65 6.08 2.63
C PHE A 363 0.67 5.81 4.14
N LEU A 364 -0.48 5.45 4.72
CA LEU A 364 -0.62 5.08 6.12
C LEU A 364 0.21 3.84 6.47
N LEU A 365 0.17 2.82 5.60
CA LEU A 365 0.95 1.60 5.76
C LEU A 365 2.46 1.88 5.72
N VAL A 366 2.92 2.69 4.76
CA VAL A 366 4.33 3.10 4.68
C VAL A 366 4.76 3.89 5.91
N MET A 367 3.94 4.83 6.40
CA MET A 367 4.22 5.59 7.63
C MET A 367 4.35 4.68 8.86
N VAL A 368 3.50 3.67 8.97
CA VAL A 368 3.53 2.71 10.10
C VAL A 368 4.79 1.87 10.06
N PHE A 369 5.14 1.35 8.89
CA PHE A 369 6.24 0.39 8.72
C PHE A 369 7.56 0.99 8.23
N GLN A 370 7.69 2.33 8.13
CA GLN A 370 8.90 3.01 7.62
C GLN A 370 10.21 2.54 8.29
N ARG A 371 10.18 2.29 9.60
CA ARG A 371 11.38 1.83 10.33
C ARG A 371 11.80 0.44 9.92
N GLN A 372 10.84 -0.47 9.75
CA GLN A 372 11.07 -1.84 9.31
C GLN A 372 11.54 -1.87 7.85
N ILE A 373 10.97 -1.02 6.98
CA ILE A 373 11.40 -0.86 5.59
C ILE A 373 12.88 -0.45 5.55
N VAL A 374 13.26 0.60 6.27
CA VAL A 374 14.64 1.10 6.30
C VAL A 374 15.59 0.05 6.87
N SER A 375 15.23 -0.60 8.00
CA SER A 375 16.07 -1.63 8.61
C SER A 375 16.23 -2.86 7.71
N GLY A 376 15.16 -3.27 7.01
CA GLY A 376 15.21 -4.39 6.08
C GLY A 376 16.09 -4.10 4.85
N LEU A 377 15.98 -2.91 4.27
CA LEU A 377 16.81 -2.51 3.13
C LEU A 377 18.30 -2.35 3.50
N THR A 378 18.59 -1.82 4.69
CA THR A 378 19.97 -1.62 5.14
C THR A 378 20.64 -2.92 5.61
N ALA A 379 19.90 -3.88 6.15
CA ALA A 379 20.43 -5.20 6.53
C ALA A 379 21.00 -5.97 5.32
N GLY A 380 20.49 -5.73 4.11
CA GLY A 380 21.06 -6.27 2.86
C GLY A 380 22.25 -5.50 2.31
N ALA A 381 22.47 -4.26 2.73
CA ALA A 381 23.50 -3.36 2.18
C ALA A 381 24.80 -3.34 2.99
N VAL A 382 24.79 -3.81 4.24
CA VAL A 382 25.98 -3.83 5.11
C VAL A 382 26.68 -5.18 4.99
N LYS A 383 27.23 -5.48 3.82
CA LYS A 383 28.30 -6.45 3.59
C LYS A 383 29.39 -5.73 2.82
N GLY A 384 30.20 -5.01 3.53
CA GLY A 384 31.41 -4.39 3.08
C GLY A 384 32.33 -4.18 4.26
#